data_03d0968437eec66ea94f4e68bf274a14
#
_entry.id   03d0968437eec66ea94f4e68bf274a14
#
_cell.length_a   1.000
_cell.length_b   1.000
_cell.length_c   1.000
_cell.angle_alpha   90.00
_cell.angle_beta   90.00
_cell.angle_gamma   90.00
#
_symmetry.space_group_name_H-M   'P 1'
#
loop_
_entity.id
_entity.type
_entity.pdbx_description
1 polymer ?
#
loop_
_entity_poly.entity_id
_entity_poly.type
_entity_poly.pdbx_seq_one_letter_code
_entity_poly.pdbx_strand_id
1 'polypeptide(L)'
;QWLTKYKDIMKVCNYTVGQADSDNTWASMQDNGSHIISFNISLVDPGDRDITLEAVCDEMREDLKAYPEFSKAQVILGGSNTGMSAQASADFEVYGYDMTVTDSVAARLKRELLKVKGVTEVNISRSDYQPEYQVDFDREKLAMHGLNLSTAGNYLRNRVNGAVASKYREDGDEYDIKV
;
A
#
# COMPACT_ATOMS: atom_id res chain seq x y z
N GLN A 1 1.55 -11.99 15.26
CA GLN A 1 0.77 -12.96 16.06
C GLN A 1 -0.23 -13.74 15.20
N TRP A 2 -1.09 -13.08 14.40
CA TRP A 2 -2.08 -13.77 13.57
C TRP A 2 -1.47 -14.71 12.51
N LEU A 3 -0.35 -14.38 11.91
CA LEU A 3 0.37 -15.24 10.96
C LEU A 3 0.89 -16.54 11.58
N THR A 4 1.06 -16.60 12.89
CA THR A 4 1.54 -17.82 13.57
C THR A 4 0.54 -18.98 13.44
N LYS A 5 -0.76 -18.65 13.31
CA LYS A 5 -1.85 -19.60 13.06
C LYS A 5 -1.66 -20.37 11.75
N TYR A 6 -1.09 -19.71 10.74
CA TYR A 6 -0.94 -20.26 9.38
C TYR A 6 0.45 -20.79 9.08
N LYS A 7 1.35 -20.84 10.08
CA LYS A 7 2.75 -21.18 9.91
C LYS A 7 2.96 -22.53 9.21
N ASP A 8 2.14 -23.53 9.55
CA ASP A 8 2.30 -24.90 9.05
C ASP A 8 1.86 -25.05 7.59
N ILE A 9 1.03 -24.14 7.08
CA ILE A 9 0.57 -24.12 5.70
C ILE A 9 1.26 -23.07 4.83
N MET A 10 2.13 -22.23 5.41
CA MET A 10 2.91 -21.24 4.70
C MET A 10 4.26 -21.79 4.26
N LYS A 11 4.55 -21.67 2.95
CA LYS A 11 5.85 -22.00 2.38
C LYS A 11 6.81 -20.83 2.45
N VAL A 12 6.33 -19.64 2.07
CA VAL A 12 7.10 -18.37 2.08
C VAL A 12 6.16 -17.24 2.49
N CYS A 13 6.66 -16.35 3.32
CA CYS A 13 5.99 -15.11 3.66
C CYS A 13 6.97 -13.95 3.55
N ASN A 14 6.78 -13.11 2.54
CA ASN A 14 7.48 -11.85 2.39
C ASN A 14 6.56 -10.71 2.82
N TYR A 15 7.12 -9.71 3.48
CA TYR A 15 6.35 -8.54 3.88
C TYR A 15 7.14 -7.27 3.65
N THR A 16 6.42 -6.21 3.34
CA THR A 16 6.96 -4.85 3.22
C THR A 16 6.18 -3.95 4.16
N VAL A 17 6.88 -3.17 4.96
CA VAL A 17 6.29 -2.21 5.90
C VAL A 17 6.76 -0.82 5.52
N GLY A 18 5.82 0.08 5.26
CA GLY A 18 6.12 1.46 4.94
C GLY A 18 6.38 1.69 3.45
N GLN A 19 7.16 2.71 3.18
CA GLN A 19 7.50 3.12 1.82
C GLN A 19 8.69 2.29 1.32
N ALA A 20 8.52 1.66 0.17
CA ALA A 20 9.64 0.99 -0.49
C ALA A 20 10.63 2.02 -1.07
N ASP A 21 11.89 1.61 -1.19
CA ASP A 21 12.91 2.46 -1.82
C ASP A 21 12.53 2.79 -3.26
N SER A 22 12.82 4.03 -3.67
CA SER A 22 12.49 4.57 -4.99
C SER A 22 13.09 3.80 -6.18
N ASP A 23 14.12 2.99 -5.90
CA ASP A 23 14.83 2.21 -6.91
C ASP A 23 14.14 0.88 -7.22
N ASN A 24 13.12 0.51 -6.44
CA ASN A 24 12.37 -0.71 -6.67
C ASN A 24 11.17 -0.43 -7.59
N THR A 25 11.32 -0.72 -8.86
CA THR A 25 10.29 -0.52 -9.89
C THR A 25 8.98 -1.27 -9.57
N TRP A 26 9.05 -2.43 -8.92
CA TRP A 26 7.87 -3.19 -8.51
C TRP A 26 7.12 -2.52 -7.36
N ALA A 27 7.83 -1.86 -6.47
CA ALA A 27 7.23 -1.15 -5.36
C ALA A 27 6.49 0.11 -5.81
N SER A 28 6.90 0.74 -6.92
CA SER A 28 6.20 1.89 -7.49
C SER A 28 4.88 1.53 -8.17
N MET A 29 4.65 0.25 -8.46
CA MET A 29 3.39 -0.27 -9.02
C MET A 29 2.38 -0.70 -7.95
N GLN A 30 2.78 -0.73 -6.69
CA GLN A 30 1.93 -1.06 -5.56
C GLN A 30 1.62 0.18 -4.74
N ASP A 31 0.53 0.15 -3.99
CA ASP A 31 0.23 1.19 -3.02
C ASP A 31 1.37 1.31 -2.01
N ASN A 32 2.02 2.47 -1.98
CA ASN A 32 3.14 2.78 -1.11
C ASN A 32 2.78 3.87 -0.11
N GLY A 33 3.21 3.71 1.12
CA GLY A 33 3.01 4.72 2.15
C GLY A 33 3.48 4.24 3.51
N SER A 34 3.90 5.14 4.37
CA SER A 34 4.40 4.83 5.72
C SER A 34 3.39 4.06 6.60
N HIS A 35 2.12 4.08 6.21
CA HIS A 35 1.00 3.44 6.89
C HIS A 35 0.57 2.11 6.24
N ILE A 36 1.24 1.68 5.17
CA ILE A 36 0.89 0.48 4.41
C ILE A 36 1.79 -0.69 4.83
N ILE A 37 1.16 -1.84 5.01
CA ILE A 37 1.84 -3.11 5.21
C ILE A 37 1.34 -4.06 4.14
N SER A 38 2.25 -4.59 3.34
CA SER A 38 1.95 -5.56 2.30
C SER A 38 2.56 -6.92 2.66
N PHE A 39 1.76 -7.97 2.58
CA PHE A 39 2.20 -9.34 2.76
C PHE A 39 2.04 -10.10 1.44
N ASN A 40 3.07 -10.83 1.06
CA ASN A 40 3.03 -11.80 -0.03
C ASN A 40 3.27 -13.19 0.55
N ILE A 41 2.20 -13.99 0.60
CA ILE A 41 2.19 -15.28 1.27
C ILE A 41 2.02 -16.38 0.22
N SER A 42 3.00 -17.28 0.13
CA SER A 42 2.89 -18.50 -0.66
C SER A 42 2.56 -19.66 0.27
N LEU A 43 1.50 -20.37 -0.04
CA LEU A 43 1.10 -21.55 0.70
C LEU A 43 1.80 -22.80 0.15
N VAL A 44 1.83 -23.87 0.95
CA VAL A 44 2.23 -25.20 0.51
C VAL A 44 1.27 -25.73 -0.56
N ASP A 45 1.72 -26.72 -1.32
CA ASP A 45 0.94 -27.28 -2.42
C ASP A 45 -0.44 -27.81 -1.94
N PRO A 46 -1.47 -27.79 -2.80
CA PRO A 46 -2.82 -28.23 -2.41
C PRO A 46 -2.90 -29.67 -1.89
N GLY A 47 -1.94 -30.53 -2.28
CA GLY A 47 -1.85 -31.91 -1.78
C GLY A 47 -1.30 -32.05 -0.37
N ASP A 48 -0.63 -31.02 0.13
CA ASP A 48 0.02 -31.00 1.45
C ASP A 48 -0.77 -30.18 2.48
N ARG A 49 -2.01 -29.81 2.17
CA ARG A 49 -2.89 -29.06 3.08
C ARG A 49 -4.34 -29.53 2.96
N ASP A 50 -5.04 -29.56 4.08
CA ASP A 50 -6.45 -29.96 4.17
C ASP A 50 -7.44 -28.81 3.91
N ILE A 51 -6.93 -27.57 3.75
CA ILE A 51 -7.73 -26.36 3.59
C ILE A 51 -7.52 -25.74 2.21
N THR A 52 -8.59 -25.28 1.59
CA THR A 52 -8.52 -24.59 0.28
C THR A 52 -7.96 -23.18 0.42
N LEU A 53 -7.45 -22.62 -0.68
CA LEU A 53 -6.91 -21.26 -0.70
C LEU A 53 -7.99 -20.23 -0.36
N GLU A 54 -9.20 -20.42 -0.89
CA GLU A 54 -10.34 -19.55 -0.61
C GLU A 54 -10.70 -19.55 0.87
N ALA A 55 -10.77 -20.72 1.49
CA ALA A 55 -11.08 -20.84 2.91
C ALA A 55 -10.02 -20.19 3.79
N VAL A 56 -8.72 -20.32 3.45
CA VAL A 56 -7.65 -19.60 4.15
C VAL A 56 -7.83 -18.09 4.01
N CYS A 57 -8.14 -17.58 2.81
CA CYS A 57 -8.36 -16.17 2.61
C CYS A 57 -9.57 -15.64 3.38
N ASP A 58 -10.65 -16.41 3.47
CA ASP A 58 -11.84 -16.04 4.23
C ASP A 58 -11.55 -16.00 5.74
N GLU A 59 -10.82 -17.01 6.26
CA GLU A 59 -10.35 -16.98 7.64
C GLU A 59 -9.44 -15.78 7.92
N MET A 60 -8.50 -15.48 7.03
CA MET A 60 -7.62 -14.31 7.17
C MET A 60 -8.42 -12.99 7.21
N ARG A 61 -9.46 -12.87 6.38
CA ARG A 61 -10.34 -11.69 6.40
C ARG A 61 -11.06 -11.54 7.74
N GLU A 62 -11.57 -12.64 8.29
CA GLU A 62 -12.23 -12.60 9.60
C GLU A 62 -11.23 -12.30 10.73
N ASP A 63 -10.06 -12.91 10.72
CA ASP A 63 -9.02 -12.65 11.71
C ASP A 63 -8.57 -11.19 11.69
N LEU A 64 -8.45 -10.58 10.49
CA LEU A 64 -8.04 -9.18 10.35
C LEU A 64 -9.09 -8.19 10.86
N LYS A 65 -10.38 -8.54 10.86
CA LYS A 65 -11.42 -7.70 11.47
C LYS A 65 -11.28 -7.54 12.98
N ALA A 66 -10.57 -8.45 13.64
CA ALA A 66 -10.31 -8.35 15.07
C ALA A 66 -9.26 -7.29 15.45
N TYR A 67 -8.58 -6.71 14.46
CA TYR A 67 -7.54 -5.70 14.66
C TYR A 67 -8.05 -4.31 14.25
N PRO A 68 -8.51 -3.48 15.18
CA PRO A 68 -9.04 -2.15 14.90
C PRO A 68 -7.99 -1.16 14.40
N GLU A 69 -6.70 -1.50 14.51
CA GLU A 69 -5.57 -0.72 14.02
C GLU A 69 -5.53 -0.65 12.48
N PHE A 70 -6.13 -1.64 11.81
CA PHE A 70 -6.21 -1.65 10.36
C PHE A 70 -7.52 -1.00 9.92
N SER A 71 -7.44 0.22 9.44
CA SER A 71 -8.59 0.92 8.84
C SER A 71 -9.10 0.25 7.58
N LYS A 72 -8.18 -0.39 6.83
CA LYS A 72 -8.45 -1.14 5.60
C LYS A 72 -7.54 -2.36 5.56
N ALA A 73 -8.12 -3.53 5.40
CA ALA A 73 -7.39 -4.77 5.17
C ALA A 73 -7.94 -5.45 3.92
N GLN A 74 -7.06 -5.82 3.01
CA GLN A 74 -7.41 -6.46 1.74
C GLN A 74 -6.68 -7.78 1.62
N VAL A 75 -7.42 -8.87 1.34
CA VAL A 75 -6.86 -10.20 1.09
C VAL A 75 -7.17 -10.59 -0.34
N ILE A 76 -6.14 -10.57 -1.20
CA ILE A 76 -6.26 -10.86 -2.62
C ILE A 76 -5.77 -12.27 -2.89
N LEU A 77 -6.59 -13.07 -3.55
CA LEU A 77 -6.15 -14.35 -4.08
C LEU A 77 -5.20 -14.11 -5.28
N GLY A 78 -3.93 -14.42 -5.08
CA GLY A 78 -2.94 -14.43 -6.16
C GLY A 78 -2.86 -15.82 -6.78
N GLY A 79 -3.02 -15.93 -8.09
CA GLY A 79 -2.96 -17.20 -8.81
C GLY A 79 -1.71 -17.39 -9.67
N SER A 80 -0.79 -16.45 -9.72
CA SER A 80 0.41 -16.55 -10.56
C SER A 80 1.44 -15.50 -10.19
N ASN A 81 2.72 -15.79 -10.42
CA ASN A 81 3.85 -14.86 -10.38
C ASN A 81 3.69 -13.61 -11.28
N THR A 82 2.60 -13.50 -12.01
CA THR A 82 2.30 -12.40 -12.95
C THR A 82 1.47 -11.27 -12.33
N GLY A 83 1.16 -11.33 -11.05
CA GLY A 83 0.40 -10.26 -10.36
C GLY A 83 -1.08 -10.15 -10.78
N MET A 84 -1.56 -11.04 -11.63
CA MET A 84 -2.99 -11.10 -11.98
C MET A 84 -3.74 -11.85 -10.89
N SER A 85 -4.68 -11.19 -10.23
CA SER A 85 -5.58 -11.84 -9.29
C SER A 85 -6.46 -12.85 -10.03
N ALA A 86 -6.53 -14.08 -9.53
CA ALA A 86 -7.44 -15.10 -10.05
C ALA A 86 -8.92 -14.81 -9.71
N GLN A 87 -9.17 -13.75 -8.96
CA GLN A 87 -10.48 -13.37 -8.47
C GLN A 87 -11.19 -12.52 -9.53
N ALA A 88 -12.42 -12.90 -9.86
CA ALA A 88 -13.28 -12.09 -10.71
C ALA A 88 -13.54 -10.74 -10.03
N SER A 89 -13.23 -9.65 -10.73
CA SER A 89 -13.50 -8.29 -10.27
C SER A 89 -14.50 -7.61 -11.20
N ALA A 90 -15.34 -6.77 -10.61
CA ALA A 90 -16.23 -5.88 -11.35
C ALA A 90 -15.89 -4.45 -10.93
N ASP A 91 -15.54 -3.62 -11.92
CA ASP A 91 -15.19 -2.23 -11.69
C ASP A 91 -16.42 -1.34 -11.95
N PHE A 92 -16.71 -0.48 -10.98
CA PHE A 92 -17.79 0.51 -11.06
C PHE A 92 -17.19 1.90 -11.03
N GLU A 93 -17.49 2.71 -12.01
CA GLU A 93 -17.03 4.08 -12.08
C GLU A 93 -18.14 5.05 -11.67
N VAL A 94 -17.83 5.95 -10.73
CA VAL A 94 -18.74 6.98 -10.25
C VAL A 94 -18.24 8.34 -10.72
N TYR A 95 -19.00 8.98 -11.59
CA TYR A 95 -18.67 10.30 -12.14
C TYR A 95 -19.47 11.40 -11.46
N GLY A 96 -18.85 12.55 -11.23
CA GLY A 96 -19.50 13.73 -10.68
C GLY A 96 -18.56 14.93 -10.61
N TYR A 97 -19.13 16.14 -10.58
CA TYR A 97 -18.36 17.37 -10.46
C TYR A 97 -18.02 17.73 -9.00
N ASP A 98 -18.87 17.28 -8.06
CA ASP A 98 -18.67 17.50 -6.64
C ASP A 98 -18.11 16.24 -5.99
N MET A 99 -16.89 16.35 -5.46
CA MET A 99 -16.17 15.23 -4.85
C MET A 99 -16.86 14.74 -3.57
N THR A 100 -17.49 15.62 -2.80
CA THR A 100 -18.19 15.25 -1.56
C THR A 100 -19.42 14.41 -1.87
N VAL A 101 -20.13 14.78 -2.93
CA VAL A 101 -21.30 14.02 -3.40
C VAL A 101 -20.87 12.67 -3.97
N THR A 102 -19.83 12.63 -4.81
CA THR A 102 -19.31 11.38 -5.37
C THR A 102 -18.82 10.42 -4.29
N ASP A 103 -18.14 10.91 -3.25
CA ASP A 103 -17.70 10.09 -2.11
C ASP A 103 -18.90 9.49 -1.35
N SER A 104 -19.93 10.29 -1.12
CA SER A 104 -21.14 9.81 -0.44
C SER A 104 -21.87 8.74 -1.24
N VAL A 105 -21.92 8.90 -2.58
CA VAL A 105 -22.50 7.92 -3.50
C VAL A 105 -21.67 6.63 -3.52
N ALA A 106 -20.33 6.74 -3.63
CA ALA A 106 -19.42 5.60 -3.60
C ALA A 106 -19.54 4.82 -2.28
N ALA A 107 -19.59 5.51 -1.14
CA ALA A 107 -19.79 4.88 0.16
C ALA A 107 -21.15 4.19 0.29
N ARG A 108 -22.20 4.75 -0.29
CA ARG A 108 -23.52 4.11 -0.35
C ARG A 108 -23.49 2.88 -1.25
N LEU A 109 -22.89 2.98 -2.43
CA LEU A 109 -22.72 1.87 -3.37
C LEU A 109 -21.96 0.71 -2.73
N LYS A 110 -20.85 0.99 -2.04
CA LYS A 110 -20.09 -0.01 -1.28
C LYS A 110 -20.97 -0.77 -0.30
N ARG A 111 -21.81 -0.05 0.48
CA ARG A 111 -22.69 -0.69 1.47
C ARG A 111 -23.75 -1.60 0.82
N GLU A 112 -24.28 -1.21 -0.34
CA GLU A 112 -25.27 -2.02 -1.05
C GLU A 112 -24.64 -3.22 -1.73
N LEU A 113 -23.46 -3.05 -2.32
CA LEU A 113 -22.73 -4.17 -2.95
C LEU A 113 -22.32 -5.24 -1.94
N LEU A 114 -21.91 -4.86 -0.72
CA LEU A 114 -21.57 -5.82 0.33
C LEU A 114 -22.74 -6.69 0.80
N LYS A 115 -24.01 -6.31 0.48
CA LYS A 115 -25.18 -7.15 0.76
C LYS A 115 -25.43 -8.20 -0.32
N VAL A 116 -24.79 -8.07 -1.48
CA VAL A 116 -24.99 -8.98 -2.62
C VAL A 116 -24.25 -10.28 -2.34
N LYS A 117 -24.98 -11.39 -2.45
CA LYS A 117 -24.39 -12.73 -2.26
C LYS A 117 -23.28 -12.98 -3.29
N GLY A 118 -22.11 -13.36 -2.83
CA GLY A 118 -20.93 -13.62 -3.67
C GLY A 118 -19.95 -12.44 -3.76
N VAL A 119 -20.32 -11.26 -3.25
CA VAL A 119 -19.38 -10.15 -3.08
C VAL A 119 -18.66 -10.33 -1.75
N THR A 120 -17.36 -10.54 -1.82
CA THR A 120 -16.51 -10.75 -0.63
C THR A 120 -15.88 -9.46 -0.15
N GLU A 121 -15.55 -8.56 -1.09
CA GLU A 121 -14.86 -7.31 -0.79
C GLU A 121 -15.24 -6.22 -1.78
N VAL A 122 -15.37 -4.97 -1.31
CA VAL A 122 -15.59 -3.80 -2.14
C VAL A 122 -14.60 -2.71 -1.74
N ASN A 123 -13.74 -2.33 -2.67
CA ASN A 123 -12.74 -1.28 -2.51
C ASN A 123 -13.17 -0.01 -3.20
N ILE A 124 -12.90 1.12 -2.58
CA ILE A 124 -12.99 2.44 -3.20
C ILE A 124 -11.55 2.85 -3.51
N SER A 125 -11.27 3.18 -4.78
CA SER A 125 -9.93 3.54 -5.26
C SER A 125 -9.40 4.85 -4.68
N ARG A 126 -10.29 5.71 -4.18
CA ARG A 126 -9.88 6.94 -3.54
C ARG A 126 -9.19 6.64 -2.21
N SER A 127 -8.00 7.19 -2.05
CA SER A 127 -7.26 7.11 -0.81
C SER A 127 -7.95 7.87 0.31
N ASP A 128 -7.90 7.32 1.53
CA ASP A 128 -8.33 8.04 2.72
C ASP A 128 -7.47 9.30 2.92
N TYR A 129 -8.08 10.34 3.50
CA TYR A 129 -7.34 11.55 3.86
C TYR A 129 -6.24 11.21 4.85
N GLN A 130 -5.02 11.58 4.50
CA GLN A 130 -3.87 11.44 5.38
C GLN A 130 -3.46 12.81 5.88
N PRO A 131 -3.06 12.91 7.16
CA PRO A 131 -2.47 14.15 7.66
C PRO A 131 -1.14 14.40 6.92
N GLU A 132 -1.00 15.61 6.37
CA GLU A 132 0.23 16.04 5.70
C GLU A 132 0.71 17.36 6.28
N TYR A 133 2.01 17.59 6.22
CA TYR A 133 2.60 18.89 6.52
C TYR A 133 2.73 19.67 5.23
N GLN A 134 1.99 20.76 5.11
CA GLN A 134 2.16 21.72 4.02
C GLN A 134 3.16 22.80 4.43
N VAL A 135 4.16 23.03 3.61
CA VAL A 135 5.17 24.06 3.84
C VAL A 135 5.02 25.13 2.79
N ASP A 136 4.47 26.27 3.23
CA ASP A 136 4.34 27.48 2.40
C ASP A 136 5.57 28.37 2.58
N PHE A 137 6.32 28.54 1.50
CA PHE A 137 7.47 29.44 1.48
C PHE A 137 7.07 30.86 1.09
N ASP A 138 7.40 31.82 1.95
CA ASP A 138 7.29 33.23 1.64
C ASP A 138 8.34 33.61 0.58
N ARG A 139 7.88 33.83 -0.65
CA ARG A 139 8.76 34.12 -1.81
C ARG A 139 9.50 35.41 -1.68
N GLU A 140 8.92 36.44 -1.04
CA GLU A 140 9.54 37.72 -0.84
C GLU A 140 10.71 37.61 0.14
N LYS A 141 10.51 36.90 1.24
CA LYS A 141 11.59 36.65 2.20
C LYS A 141 12.70 35.80 1.60
N LEU A 142 12.36 34.76 0.82
CA LEU A 142 13.39 34.00 0.10
C LEU A 142 14.23 34.89 -0.81
N ALA A 143 13.60 35.77 -1.58
CA ALA A 143 14.30 36.71 -2.46
C ALA A 143 15.19 37.66 -1.68
N MET A 144 14.74 38.18 -0.52
CA MET A 144 15.55 39.05 0.35
C MET A 144 16.83 38.35 0.84
N HIS A 145 16.80 37.03 0.98
CA HIS A 145 17.95 36.21 1.37
C HIS A 145 18.72 35.63 0.17
N GLY A 146 18.40 36.04 -1.06
CA GLY A 146 19.05 35.55 -2.27
C GLY A 146 18.71 34.08 -2.61
N LEU A 147 17.65 33.58 -2.05
CA LEU A 147 17.19 32.20 -2.26
C LEU A 147 16.00 32.16 -3.22
N ASN A 148 15.86 31.07 -3.96
CA ASN A 148 14.69 30.82 -4.77
C ASN A 148 13.91 29.61 -4.20
N LEU A 149 12.67 29.47 -4.65
CA LEU A 149 11.75 28.43 -4.19
C LEU A 149 12.30 27.00 -4.44
N SER A 150 12.97 26.79 -5.58
CA SER A 150 13.54 25.50 -5.94
C SER A 150 14.68 25.10 -4.97
N THR A 151 15.56 26.05 -4.64
CA THR A 151 16.65 25.82 -3.69
C THR A 151 16.12 25.49 -2.30
N ALA A 152 15.13 26.27 -1.81
CA ALA A 152 14.51 26.05 -0.51
C ALA A 152 13.78 24.72 -0.45
N GLY A 153 13.00 24.39 -1.48
CA GLY A 153 12.30 23.11 -1.57
C GLY A 153 13.22 21.90 -1.62
N ASN A 154 14.31 21.97 -2.41
CA ASN A 154 15.30 20.89 -2.47
C ASN A 154 16.03 20.73 -1.13
N TYR A 155 16.35 21.82 -0.46
CA TYR A 155 16.98 21.77 0.86
C TYR A 155 16.07 21.07 1.87
N LEU A 156 14.80 21.47 1.92
CA LEU A 156 13.81 20.84 2.81
C LEU A 156 13.65 19.35 2.49
N ARG A 157 13.48 19.01 1.22
CA ARG A 157 13.35 17.60 0.78
C ARG A 157 14.54 16.77 1.22
N ASN A 158 15.77 17.28 1.04
CA ASN A 158 16.97 16.55 1.42
C ASN A 158 17.09 16.41 2.95
N ARG A 159 16.56 17.36 3.73
CA ARG A 159 16.55 17.25 5.20
C ARG A 159 15.51 16.29 5.73
N VAL A 160 14.40 16.12 5.02
CA VAL A 160 13.32 15.20 5.44
C VAL A 160 13.55 13.78 4.94
N ASN A 161 13.93 13.63 3.66
CA ASN A 161 14.08 12.32 3.02
C ASN A 161 15.53 11.80 3.05
N GLY A 162 16.49 12.62 3.45
CA GLY A 162 17.91 12.36 3.28
C GLY A 162 18.38 12.62 1.84
N ALA A 163 19.66 12.80 1.67
CA ALA A 163 20.30 12.90 0.37
C ALA A 163 21.35 11.80 0.21
N VAL A 164 21.41 11.15 -0.95
CA VAL A 164 22.48 10.22 -1.27
C VAL A 164 23.77 11.02 -1.49
N ALA A 165 24.67 10.96 -0.53
CA ALA A 165 25.93 11.71 -0.56
C ALA A 165 27.00 10.99 -1.38
N SER A 166 27.05 9.67 -1.30
CA SER A 166 27.99 8.84 -2.04
C SER A 166 27.51 7.39 -2.09
N LYS A 167 28.27 6.54 -2.78
CA LYS A 167 28.00 5.10 -2.84
C LYS A 167 29.20 4.34 -2.24
N TYR A 168 28.91 3.41 -1.39
CA TYR A 168 29.88 2.42 -0.92
C TYR A 168 29.85 1.20 -1.86
N ARG A 169 31.01 0.71 -2.25
CA ARG A 169 31.15 -0.45 -3.14
C ARG A 169 31.89 -1.55 -2.44
N GLU A 170 31.31 -2.73 -2.42
CA GLU A 170 31.91 -3.94 -1.85
C GLU A 170 31.46 -5.17 -2.64
N ASP A 171 32.39 -6.04 -2.99
CA ASP A 171 32.17 -7.32 -3.69
C ASP A 171 31.33 -7.24 -4.98
N GLY A 172 31.36 -6.07 -5.66
CA GLY A 172 30.61 -5.84 -6.90
C GLY A 172 29.23 -5.19 -6.70
N ASP A 173 28.80 -5.03 -5.46
CA ASP A 173 27.55 -4.37 -5.09
C ASP A 173 27.78 -2.89 -4.71
N GLU A 174 26.77 -2.06 -4.98
CA GLU A 174 26.76 -0.64 -4.63
C GLU A 174 25.67 -0.37 -3.58
N TYR A 175 26.06 0.28 -2.49
CA TYR A 175 25.18 0.69 -1.40
C TYR A 175 25.13 2.20 -1.30
N ASP A 176 23.94 2.80 -1.29
CA ASP A 176 23.77 4.23 -1.13
C ASP A 176 24.06 4.68 0.31
N ILE A 177 24.94 5.67 0.45
CA ILE A 177 25.17 6.36 1.72
C ILE A 177 24.23 7.57 1.76
N LYS A 178 23.18 7.47 2.57
CA LYS A 178 22.22 8.57 2.80
C LYS A 178 22.66 9.38 4.03
N VAL A 179 22.55 10.72 3.92
CA VAL A 179 22.87 11.68 4.98
C VAL A 179 21.63 12.54 5.28
#